data_ff79790ec2283d1f9029038a1d283f9b
#
_entry.id   ff79790ec2283d1f9029038a1d283f9b
#
_cell.length_a   1.000
_cell.length_b   1.000
_cell.length_c   1.000
_cell.angle_alpha   90.00
_cell.angle_beta   90.00
_cell.angle_gamma   90.00
#
_symmetry.space_group_name_H-M   'P 1'
#
loop_
_entity.id
_entity.type
_entity.pdbx_description
1 polymer ?
#
loop_
_entity_poly.entity_id
_entity_poly.type
_entity_poly.pdbx_seq_one_letter_code
_entity_poly.pdbx_strand_id
1 'polypeptide(L)'
;MCKYAKMSLFVLLIVGATFFAYYNHVAFGPHFSLSKTNFKRLPYWEYDDQSQALLAFQKSCVDILKREPSAAFSTLPQSKSNQAWQTICLAANKLSHSDKMTAQQFFESWFEPYTVQDNFNPHGLFTGYYLPLLHASLKKSKQYTVPVYGLPADLVKVNLSLFGSDFSNKIIIGQLKNNTLVPYPDRTAINSGTLGKNANVLVWADNAVDVFFAQIQGSVTVQLPDHQSLLLGYASTNGRAYTAIGKVLIQNKVIAKENISMQTIRAWLQGHPEQVNDILNQNASYVFFTVLHTQDPLGMEQVPLTAQRSLAVDTHYIPLGVPVWLKTKIPEQRPVERLLPYHRLLIAQDTGGAIKGIIRGDIYWGAGEDAAFAAGHMKQIGRYWLLLPK
;
A
#
# COMPACT_ATOMS: atom_id res chain seq x y z
N MET A 1 -57.63 11.15 -1.72
CA MET A 1 -57.01 10.09 -2.55
C MET A 1 -55.72 10.49 -3.28
N CYS A 2 -55.52 11.75 -3.72
CA CYS A 2 -54.36 12.13 -4.54
C CYS A 2 -52.98 12.22 -3.80
N LYS A 3 -52.92 12.37 -2.45
CA LYS A 3 -51.67 12.43 -1.70
C LYS A 3 -50.99 11.07 -1.50
N TYR A 4 -51.77 10.00 -1.33
CA TYR A 4 -51.22 8.64 -1.15
C TYR A 4 -50.70 8.05 -2.46
N ALA A 5 -51.27 8.37 -3.61
CA ALA A 5 -50.80 7.91 -4.92
C ALA A 5 -49.41 8.49 -5.27
N LYS A 6 -49.14 9.78 -4.92
CA LYS A 6 -47.83 10.41 -5.15
C LYS A 6 -46.74 9.84 -4.21
N MET A 7 -47.08 9.49 -2.98
CA MET A 7 -46.14 8.90 -2.01
C MET A 7 -45.78 7.47 -2.41
N SER A 8 -46.76 6.67 -2.89
CA SER A 8 -46.49 5.31 -3.38
C SER A 8 -45.60 5.30 -4.63
N LEU A 9 -45.80 6.26 -5.55
CA LEU A 9 -44.96 6.35 -6.76
C LEU A 9 -43.50 6.74 -6.43
N PHE A 10 -43.29 7.61 -5.43
CA PHE A 10 -41.96 8.03 -4.99
C PHE A 10 -41.20 6.92 -4.28
N VAL A 11 -41.89 6.11 -3.46
CA VAL A 11 -41.31 4.93 -2.80
C VAL A 11 -40.97 3.84 -3.82
N LEU A 12 -41.79 3.59 -4.83
CA LEU A 12 -41.51 2.65 -5.92
C LEU A 12 -40.30 3.09 -6.78
N LEU A 13 -40.11 4.38 -7.01
CA LEU A 13 -38.96 4.91 -7.73
C LEU A 13 -37.66 4.76 -6.91
N ILE A 14 -37.70 5.01 -5.61
CA ILE A 14 -36.54 4.81 -4.73
C ILE A 14 -36.18 3.33 -4.62
N VAL A 15 -37.15 2.46 -4.44
CA VAL A 15 -36.93 0.99 -4.39
C VAL A 15 -36.43 0.47 -5.73
N GLY A 16 -36.96 0.98 -6.85
CA GLY A 16 -36.47 0.65 -8.18
C GLY A 16 -35.03 1.12 -8.44
N ALA A 17 -34.68 2.34 -8.01
CA ALA A 17 -33.34 2.88 -8.15
C ALA A 17 -32.32 2.14 -7.24
N THR A 18 -32.70 1.79 -6.00
CA THR A 18 -31.86 1.01 -5.10
C THR A 18 -31.70 -0.44 -5.56
N PHE A 19 -32.76 -1.07 -6.11
CA PHE A 19 -32.70 -2.40 -6.68
C PHE A 19 -31.86 -2.41 -7.97
N PHE A 20 -31.97 -1.40 -8.82
CA PHE A 20 -31.15 -1.24 -10.02
C PHE A 20 -29.69 -0.99 -9.68
N ALA A 21 -29.40 -0.16 -8.67
CA ALA A 21 -28.03 0.06 -8.15
C ALA A 21 -27.46 -1.22 -7.51
N TYR A 22 -28.29 -1.96 -6.73
CA TYR A 22 -27.90 -3.24 -6.13
C TYR A 22 -27.70 -4.33 -7.20
N TYR A 23 -28.59 -4.43 -8.18
CA TYR A 23 -28.51 -5.40 -9.28
C TYR A 23 -27.28 -5.12 -10.17
N ASN A 24 -26.98 -3.84 -10.48
CA ASN A 24 -25.76 -3.49 -11.18
C ASN A 24 -24.49 -3.76 -10.33
N HIS A 25 -24.54 -3.62 -9.01
CA HIS A 25 -23.42 -3.92 -8.13
C HIS A 25 -23.20 -5.44 -7.97
N VAL A 26 -24.25 -6.24 -8.03
CA VAL A 26 -24.18 -7.71 -7.88
C VAL A 26 -23.99 -8.41 -9.23
N ALA A 27 -24.52 -7.87 -10.32
CA ALA A 27 -24.41 -8.44 -11.67
C ALA A 27 -23.08 -8.08 -12.38
N PHE A 28 -22.46 -6.97 -12.01
CA PHE A 28 -21.19 -6.51 -12.57
C PHE A 28 -20.20 -6.31 -11.42
N GLY A 29 -19.44 -7.35 -11.08
CA GLY A 29 -18.26 -7.24 -10.25
C GLY A 29 -17.33 -6.12 -10.78
N PRO A 30 -16.25 -5.76 -10.06
CA PRO A 30 -15.32 -4.72 -10.50
C PRO A 30 -14.84 -5.01 -11.92
N HIS A 31 -15.12 -4.10 -12.84
CA HIS A 31 -14.76 -4.25 -14.25
C HIS A 31 -13.63 -3.29 -14.60
N PHE A 32 -12.41 -3.84 -14.60
CA PHE A 32 -11.22 -3.13 -15.02
C PHE A 32 -11.22 -2.87 -16.52
N SER A 33 -11.06 -1.62 -16.91
CA SER A 33 -10.89 -1.23 -18.31
C SER A 33 -9.84 -0.16 -18.50
N LEU A 34 -9.16 -0.22 -19.67
CA LEU A 34 -8.15 0.71 -20.10
C LEU A 34 -8.59 1.39 -21.39
N SER A 35 -8.55 2.73 -21.43
CA SER A 35 -8.82 3.51 -22.62
C SER A 35 -7.59 4.34 -22.99
N LYS A 36 -7.03 4.10 -24.18
CA LYS A 36 -5.87 4.84 -24.68
C LYS A 36 -6.17 6.33 -24.74
N THR A 37 -5.21 7.14 -24.34
CA THR A 37 -5.25 8.60 -24.42
C THR A 37 -3.91 9.16 -24.91
N ASN A 38 -3.62 10.43 -24.67
CA ASN A 38 -2.33 11.03 -25.02
C ASN A 38 -1.88 11.98 -23.90
N PHE A 39 -0.59 12.34 -23.89
CA PHE A 39 0.03 13.18 -22.88
C PHE A 39 -0.61 14.58 -22.79
N LYS A 40 -1.07 15.16 -23.89
CA LYS A 40 -1.75 16.46 -23.89
C LYS A 40 -3.07 16.47 -23.10
N ARG A 41 -3.66 15.28 -22.88
CA ARG A 41 -4.88 15.12 -22.08
C ARG A 41 -4.59 14.77 -20.62
N LEU A 42 -3.34 14.57 -20.25
CA LEU A 42 -2.93 14.39 -18.86
C LEU A 42 -2.88 15.76 -18.17
N PRO A 43 -3.76 16.02 -17.20
CA PRO A 43 -3.82 17.35 -16.58
C PRO A 43 -2.50 17.65 -15.85
N TYR A 44 -1.92 18.81 -16.12
CA TYR A 44 -0.71 19.32 -15.47
C TYR A 44 0.56 18.47 -15.68
N TRP A 45 0.60 17.63 -16.71
CA TRP A 45 1.75 16.78 -17.03
C TRP A 45 3.06 17.57 -17.16
N GLU A 46 3.03 18.71 -17.80
CA GLU A 46 4.18 19.57 -18.07
C GLU A 46 4.76 20.24 -16.81
N TYR A 47 3.99 20.29 -15.72
CA TYR A 47 4.40 20.98 -14.50
C TYR A 47 5.09 20.07 -13.48
N ASP A 48 5.00 18.74 -13.62
CA ASP A 48 5.75 17.83 -12.77
C ASP A 48 7.23 17.81 -13.17
N ASP A 49 8.09 17.57 -12.21
CA ASP A 49 9.49 17.22 -12.44
C ASP A 49 9.61 15.69 -12.49
N GLN A 50 9.63 15.12 -13.70
CA GLN A 50 9.68 13.67 -13.89
C GLN A 50 11.09 13.08 -13.63
N SER A 51 12.12 13.88 -13.35
CA SER A 51 13.48 13.39 -13.10
C SER A 51 13.55 12.40 -11.94
N GLN A 52 12.83 12.69 -10.85
CA GLN A 52 12.73 11.77 -9.70
C GLN A 52 11.89 10.52 -10.00
N ALA A 53 10.94 10.62 -10.93
CA ALA A 53 10.20 9.45 -11.40
C ALA A 53 11.09 8.57 -12.31
N LEU A 54 11.96 9.16 -13.10
CA LEU A 54 12.96 8.42 -13.89
C LEU A 54 13.92 7.66 -12.97
N LEU A 55 14.41 8.28 -11.89
CA LEU A 55 15.22 7.61 -10.88
C LEU A 55 14.47 6.41 -10.25
N ALA A 56 13.21 6.60 -9.86
CA ALA A 56 12.39 5.51 -9.32
C ALA A 56 12.18 4.39 -10.35
N PHE A 57 11.95 4.73 -11.62
CA PHE A 57 11.82 3.77 -12.70
C PHE A 57 13.12 2.99 -12.95
N GLN A 58 14.27 3.67 -12.93
CA GLN A 58 15.60 3.02 -13.02
C GLN A 58 15.83 2.01 -11.90
N LYS A 59 15.34 2.28 -10.68
CA LYS A 59 15.36 1.29 -9.58
C LYS A 59 14.53 0.06 -9.94
N SER A 60 13.31 0.21 -10.48
CA SER A 60 12.47 -0.92 -10.96
C SER A 60 13.14 -1.70 -12.10
N CYS A 61 13.94 -1.04 -12.92
CA CYS A 61 14.68 -1.70 -13.99
C CYS A 61 15.65 -2.78 -13.49
N VAL A 62 16.13 -2.69 -12.24
CA VAL A 62 16.98 -3.72 -11.63
C VAL A 62 16.27 -5.08 -11.55
N ASP A 63 14.97 -5.08 -11.25
CA ASP A 63 14.16 -6.30 -11.25
C ASP A 63 13.69 -6.68 -12.66
N ILE A 64 13.20 -5.71 -13.44
CA ILE A 64 12.67 -5.94 -14.80
C ILE A 64 13.73 -6.61 -15.70
N LEU A 65 14.99 -6.19 -15.60
CA LEU A 65 16.09 -6.74 -16.41
C LEU A 65 16.44 -8.21 -16.09
N LYS A 66 15.99 -8.73 -14.93
CA LYS A 66 16.20 -10.14 -14.53
C LYS A 66 15.09 -11.07 -15.00
N ARG A 67 13.95 -10.53 -15.44
CA ARG A 67 12.77 -11.32 -15.83
C ARG A 67 13.03 -12.05 -17.15
N GLU A 68 12.35 -13.20 -17.35
CA GLU A 68 12.44 -13.94 -18.61
C GLU A 68 11.92 -13.08 -19.78
N PRO A 69 12.75 -12.78 -20.82
CA PRO A 69 12.40 -11.83 -21.87
C PRO A 69 11.14 -12.18 -22.65
N SER A 70 10.96 -13.48 -22.97
CA SER A 70 9.84 -13.99 -23.78
C SER A 70 8.51 -14.01 -23.05
N ALA A 71 8.53 -13.97 -21.70
CA ALA A 71 7.31 -13.99 -20.91
C ALA A 71 6.55 -12.66 -20.99
N ALA A 72 5.23 -12.71 -20.81
CA ALA A 72 4.40 -11.52 -20.66
C ALA A 72 4.81 -10.74 -19.41
N PHE A 73 4.87 -9.41 -19.52
CA PHE A 73 5.18 -8.56 -18.37
C PHE A 73 4.10 -8.66 -17.28
N SER A 74 2.85 -8.79 -17.72
CA SER A 74 1.69 -8.99 -16.84
C SER A 74 0.52 -9.61 -17.60
N THR A 75 -0.60 -9.80 -16.92
CA THR A 75 -1.86 -10.25 -17.53
C THR A 75 -2.55 -9.19 -18.39
N LEU A 76 -2.08 -7.93 -18.36
CA LEU A 76 -2.61 -6.85 -19.18
C LEU A 76 -2.06 -6.96 -20.62
N PRO A 77 -2.91 -7.16 -21.65
CA PRO A 77 -2.43 -7.28 -23.04
C PRO A 77 -1.58 -6.10 -23.50
N GLN A 78 -1.93 -4.87 -23.03
CA GLN A 78 -1.21 -3.64 -23.37
C GLN A 78 0.18 -3.54 -22.72
N SER A 79 0.49 -4.37 -21.71
CA SER A 79 1.79 -4.34 -21.01
C SER A 79 2.93 -4.95 -21.82
N LYS A 80 2.64 -5.65 -22.93
CA LYS A 80 3.62 -6.32 -23.79
C LYS A 80 4.46 -7.39 -23.05
N SER A 81 5.60 -7.78 -23.65
CA SER A 81 6.54 -8.76 -23.07
C SER A 81 7.56 -8.09 -22.16
N ASN A 82 8.23 -8.88 -21.32
CA ASN A 82 9.36 -8.41 -20.53
C ASN A 82 10.47 -7.82 -21.41
N GLN A 83 10.71 -8.37 -22.60
CA GLN A 83 11.72 -7.87 -23.53
C GLN A 83 11.45 -6.41 -23.93
N ALA A 84 10.18 -6.02 -24.16
CA ALA A 84 9.83 -4.63 -24.46
C ALA A 84 10.20 -3.70 -23.29
N TRP A 85 9.89 -4.09 -22.06
CA TRP A 85 10.25 -3.34 -20.84
C TRP A 85 11.77 -3.31 -20.62
N GLN A 86 12.47 -4.40 -20.86
CA GLN A 86 13.93 -4.46 -20.77
C GLN A 86 14.61 -3.50 -21.75
N THR A 87 14.09 -3.38 -22.97
CA THR A 87 14.56 -2.40 -23.95
C THR A 87 14.40 -0.97 -23.43
N ILE A 88 13.25 -0.66 -22.83
CA ILE A 88 12.97 0.64 -22.21
C ILE A 88 13.91 0.88 -21.02
N CYS A 89 14.13 -0.13 -20.17
CA CYS A 89 15.04 -0.07 -19.05
C CYS A 89 16.49 0.21 -19.47
N LEU A 90 16.97 -0.44 -20.54
CA LEU A 90 18.30 -0.17 -21.08
C LEU A 90 18.44 1.26 -21.60
N ALA A 91 17.38 1.83 -22.18
CA ALA A 91 17.34 3.23 -22.58
C ALA A 91 17.30 4.17 -21.36
N ALA A 92 16.47 3.87 -20.36
CA ALA A 92 16.39 4.64 -19.12
C ALA A 92 17.74 4.74 -18.39
N ASN A 93 18.45 3.62 -18.28
CA ASN A 93 19.72 3.54 -17.55
C ASN A 93 20.88 4.32 -18.21
N LYS A 94 20.71 4.78 -19.46
CA LYS A 94 21.67 5.66 -20.14
C LYS A 94 21.46 7.15 -19.83
N LEU A 95 20.34 7.51 -19.18
CA LEU A 95 19.96 8.87 -18.93
C LEU A 95 20.35 9.31 -17.52
N SER A 96 20.76 10.57 -17.39
CA SER A 96 20.83 11.23 -16.09
C SER A 96 19.43 11.62 -15.61
N HIS A 97 19.14 11.37 -14.36
CA HIS A 97 17.88 11.78 -13.71
C HIS A 97 17.92 13.22 -13.17
N SER A 98 18.97 13.98 -13.49
CA SER A 98 19.10 15.38 -13.06
C SER A 98 18.42 16.39 -13.99
N ASP A 99 17.97 15.97 -15.18
CA ASP A 99 17.33 16.84 -16.17
C ASP A 99 15.87 16.50 -16.38
N LYS A 100 14.99 17.42 -15.96
CA LYS A 100 13.53 17.32 -16.11
C LYS A 100 13.10 17.13 -17.56
N MET A 101 13.65 17.89 -18.50
CA MET A 101 13.27 17.85 -19.91
C MET A 101 13.59 16.48 -20.52
N THR A 102 14.77 15.97 -20.24
CA THR A 102 15.20 14.62 -20.68
C THR A 102 14.29 13.53 -20.10
N ALA A 103 13.91 13.62 -18.82
CA ALA A 103 13.03 12.67 -18.19
C ALA A 103 11.62 12.71 -18.79
N GLN A 104 11.05 13.89 -19.02
CA GLN A 104 9.75 14.04 -19.66
C GLN A 104 9.75 13.43 -21.07
N GLN A 105 10.73 13.79 -21.90
CA GLN A 105 10.88 13.27 -23.27
C GLN A 105 11.05 11.76 -23.29
N PHE A 106 11.76 11.18 -22.31
CA PHE A 106 11.89 9.74 -22.17
C PHE A 106 10.51 9.09 -22.01
N PHE A 107 9.72 9.51 -21.02
CA PHE A 107 8.39 8.91 -20.81
C PHE A 107 7.47 9.11 -22.02
N GLU A 108 7.47 10.29 -22.64
CA GLU A 108 6.69 10.57 -23.82
C GLU A 108 7.11 9.75 -25.04
N SER A 109 8.39 9.43 -25.18
CA SER A 109 8.92 8.67 -26.31
C SER A 109 8.62 7.17 -26.23
N TRP A 110 8.71 6.60 -25.02
CA TRP A 110 8.63 5.16 -24.81
C TRP A 110 7.25 4.66 -24.41
N PHE A 111 6.39 5.54 -23.88
CA PHE A 111 5.11 5.12 -23.29
C PHE A 111 3.91 5.81 -23.96
N GLU A 112 2.77 5.18 -23.78
CA GLU A 112 1.44 5.72 -24.10
C GLU A 112 0.57 5.70 -22.85
N PRO A 113 -0.16 6.79 -22.54
CA PRO A 113 -1.03 6.84 -21.39
C PRO A 113 -2.37 6.16 -21.64
N TYR A 114 -2.85 5.43 -20.63
CA TYR A 114 -4.16 4.79 -20.61
C TYR A 114 -4.96 5.25 -19.39
N THR A 115 -6.17 5.73 -19.60
CA THR A 115 -7.13 5.99 -18.52
C THR A 115 -7.58 4.67 -17.91
N VAL A 116 -7.49 4.56 -16.59
CA VAL A 116 -8.01 3.41 -15.84
C VAL A 116 -9.43 3.71 -15.38
N GLN A 117 -10.31 2.72 -15.50
CA GLN A 117 -11.70 2.82 -15.07
C GLN A 117 -12.14 1.53 -14.36
N ASP A 118 -12.97 1.69 -13.34
CA ASP A 118 -13.75 0.64 -12.69
C ASP A 118 -15.23 0.86 -13.01
N ASN A 119 -15.82 0.00 -13.84
CA ASN A 119 -17.20 0.15 -14.30
C ASN A 119 -17.48 1.59 -14.83
N PHE A 120 -16.63 2.10 -15.74
CA PHE A 120 -16.67 3.45 -16.31
C PHE A 120 -16.39 4.60 -15.33
N ASN A 121 -16.19 4.31 -14.05
CA ASN A 121 -15.77 5.30 -13.06
C ASN A 121 -14.25 5.43 -13.05
N PRO A 122 -13.68 6.62 -13.33
CA PRO A 122 -12.21 6.82 -13.31
C PRO A 122 -11.68 7.26 -11.92
N HIS A 123 -12.51 7.28 -10.89
CA HIS A 123 -12.15 7.80 -9.58
C HIS A 123 -12.00 6.69 -8.55
N GLY A 124 -10.99 6.82 -7.69
CA GLY A 124 -10.73 5.90 -6.59
C GLY A 124 -10.07 6.58 -5.40
N LEU A 125 -9.70 5.79 -4.42
CA LEU A 125 -9.17 6.26 -3.14
C LEU A 125 -7.64 6.24 -3.13
N PHE A 126 -7.04 7.36 -2.72
CA PHE A 126 -5.61 7.51 -2.51
C PHE A 126 -5.31 7.89 -1.06
N THR A 127 -4.36 7.17 -0.47
CA THR A 127 -3.86 7.38 0.88
C THR A 127 -2.34 7.52 0.86
N GLY A 128 -1.71 7.61 1.99
CA GLY A 128 -0.26 7.70 2.09
C GLY A 128 0.30 6.79 3.18
N TYR A 129 1.55 6.37 3.00
CA TYR A 129 2.34 5.69 4.01
C TYR A 129 3.73 6.32 4.08
N TYR A 130 4.45 6.02 5.16
CA TYR A 130 5.74 6.65 5.44
C TYR A 130 6.65 5.68 6.18
N LEU A 131 7.91 6.01 6.33
CA LEU A 131 8.88 5.27 7.13
C LEU A 131 8.89 5.84 8.55
N PRO A 132 8.28 5.17 9.54
CA PRO A 132 8.25 5.63 10.92
C PRO A 132 9.61 5.46 11.60
N LEU A 133 9.79 6.18 12.72
CA LEU A 133 10.87 5.99 13.66
C LEU A 133 10.37 5.19 14.87
N LEU A 134 11.15 4.22 15.32
CA LEU A 134 10.90 3.40 16.50
C LEU A 134 12.11 3.46 17.45
N HIS A 135 11.88 3.83 18.70
CA HIS A 135 12.90 3.75 19.73
C HIS A 135 12.95 2.33 20.31
N ALA A 136 14.11 1.69 20.22
CA ALA A 136 14.24 0.30 20.64
C ALA A 136 15.69 -0.03 21.08
N SER A 137 15.86 -1.18 21.68
CA SER A 137 17.16 -1.72 22.13
C SER A 137 17.35 -3.15 21.64
N LEU A 138 18.58 -3.57 21.41
CA LEU A 138 18.92 -4.97 21.12
C LEU A 138 18.69 -5.89 22.33
N LYS A 139 18.61 -5.34 23.54
CA LYS A 139 18.41 -6.09 24.79
C LYS A 139 17.14 -5.64 25.50
N LYS A 140 16.39 -6.60 26.02
CA LYS A 140 15.22 -6.31 26.87
C LYS A 140 15.65 -5.58 28.13
N SER A 141 14.91 -4.57 28.53
CA SER A 141 15.12 -3.81 29.77
C SER A 141 13.77 -3.36 30.36
N LYS A 142 13.81 -2.59 31.47
CA LYS A 142 12.58 -2.02 32.05
C LYS A 142 11.89 -1.03 31.09
N GLN A 143 12.65 -0.33 30.25
CA GLN A 143 12.14 0.64 29.27
C GLN A 143 11.73 -0.06 27.98
N TYR A 144 12.53 -1.00 27.50
CA TYR A 144 12.35 -1.66 26.21
C TYR A 144 11.79 -3.06 26.45
N THR A 145 10.46 -3.20 26.40
CA THR A 145 9.74 -4.42 26.78
C THR A 145 8.97 -5.08 25.65
N VAL A 146 8.70 -4.35 24.57
CA VAL A 146 7.84 -4.80 23.46
C VAL A 146 8.70 -5.47 22.39
N PRO A 147 8.52 -6.80 22.13
CA PRO A 147 9.33 -7.48 21.14
C PRO A 147 8.92 -7.14 19.71
N VAL A 148 9.90 -6.90 18.86
CA VAL A 148 9.75 -6.82 17.40
C VAL A 148 10.34 -8.09 16.82
N TYR A 149 9.48 -8.94 16.27
CA TYR A 149 9.87 -10.28 15.85
C TYR A 149 10.38 -10.33 14.41
N GLY A 150 11.42 -11.13 14.19
CA GLY A 150 11.84 -11.62 12.89
C GLY A 150 10.92 -12.70 12.34
N LEU A 151 11.20 -13.17 11.13
CA LEU A 151 10.44 -14.24 10.48
C LEU A 151 10.52 -15.53 11.33
N PRO A 152 9.37 -16.10 11.77
CA PRO A 152 9.38 -17.34 12.52
C PRO A 152 9.83 -18.53 11.66
N ALA A 153 10.62 -19.43 12.28
CA ALA A 153 11.17 -20.60 11.60
C ALA A 153 10.12 -21.64 11.21
N ASP A 154 8.99 -21.68 11.93
CA ASP A 154 7.87 -22.60 11.69
C ASP A 154 6.76 -22.03 10.82
N LEU A 155 6.94 -20.81 10.28
CA LEU A 155 5.97 -20.20 9.38
C LEU A 155 6.10 -20.82 7.99
N VAL A 156 5.00 -21.39 7.50
CA VAL A 156 4.88 -22.02 6.19
C VAL A 156 4.05 -21.13 5.26
N LYS A 157 4.62 -20.76 4.12
CA LYS A 157 3.95 -20.04 3.03
C LYS A 157 3.69 -20.99 1.88
N VAL A 158 2.41 -21.21 1.53
CA VAL A 158 2.01 -22.09 0.45
C VAL A 158 1.47 -21.26 -0.71
N ASN A 159 2.13 -21.35 -1.85
CA ASN A 159 1.63 -20.81 -3.11
C ASN A 159 0.66 -21.82 -3.73
N LEU A 160 -0.62 -21.55 -3.63
CA LEU A 160 -1.67 -22.45 -4.12
C LEU A 160 -1.71 -22.54 -5.66
N SER A 161 -1.12 -21.59 -6.38
CA SER A 161 -1.02 -21.68 -7.85
C SER A 161 -0.25 -22.92 -8.33
N LEU A 162 0.59 -23.51 -7.47
CA LEU A 162 1.30 -24.76 -7.77
C LEU A 162 0.40 -25.99 -7.76
N PHE A 163 -0.82 -25.87 -7.21
CA PHE A 163 -1.77 -26.98 -7.05
C PHE A 163 -2.91 -26.96 -8.08
N GLY A 164 -2.97 -25.94 -8.94
CA GLY A 164 -3.94 -25.85 -10.02
C GLY A 164 -4.30 -24.42 -10.40
N SER A 165 -4.81 -24.26 -11.62
CA SER A 165 -5.20 -22.96 -12.19
C SER A 165 -6.28 -22.22 -11.38
N ASP A 166 -7.19 -22.97 -10.76
CA ASP A 166 -8.30 -22.43 -9.95
C ASP A 166 -7.83 -21.72 -8.68
N PHE A 167 -6.57 -21.94 -8.30
CA PHE A 167 -5.91 -21.32 -7.16
C PHE A 167 -4.92 -20.21 -7.56
N SER A 168 -4.97 -19.75 -8.79
CA SER A 168 -4.07 -18.70 -9.30
C SER A 168 -4.03 -17.50 -8.36
N ASN A 169 -2.82 -17.01 -8.08
CA ASN A 169 -2.55 -15.86 -7.21
C ASN A 169 -3.01 -16.00 -5.74
N LYS A 170 -3.32 -17.22 -5.29
CA LYS A 170 -3.69 -17.48 -3.90
C LYS A 170 -2.50 -17.98 -3.11
N ILE A 171 -2.23 -17.31 -1.99
CA ILE A 171 -1.19 -17.68 -1.03
C ILE A 171 -1.86 -17.85 0.32
N ILE A 172 -1.56 -18.94 1.03
CA ILE A 172 -1.94 -19.12 2.41
C ILE A 172 -0.68 -19.19 3.29
N ILE A 173 -0.83 -18.74 4.53
CA ILE A 173 0.24 -18.73 5.54
C ILE A 173 -0.28 -19.48 6.76
N GLY A 174 0.54 -20.40 7.28
CA GLY A 174 0.20 -21.23 8.42
C GLY A 174 1.42 -21.82 9.09
N GLN A 175 1.19 -22.84 9.89
CA GLN A 175 2.21 -23.68 10.51
C GLN A 175 1.80 -25.15 10.40
N LEU A 176 2.75 -26.06 10.41
CA LEU A 176 2.48 -27.48 10.43
C LEU A 176 2.24 -27.95 11.87
N LYS A 177 1.08 -28.60 12.13
CA LYS A 177 0.78 -29.32 13.36
C LYS A 177 0.27 -30.71 13.00
N ASN A 178 0.95 -31.74 13.46
CA ASN A 178 0.58 -33.14 13.20
C ASN A 178 0.34 -33.40 11.70
N ASN A 179 1.26 -32.98 10.84
CA ASN A 179 1.18 -33.08 9.37
C ASN A 179 0.01 -32.32 8.70
N THR A 180 -0.68 -31.47 9.46
CA THR A 180 -1.77 -30.64 8.93
C THR A 180 -1.32 -29.17 8.94
N LEU A 181 -1.53 -28.47 7.82
CA LEU A 181 -1.33 -27.03 7.76
C LEU A 181 -2.50 -26.34 8.46
N VAL A 182 -2.21 -25.65 9.55
CA VAL A 182 -3.19 -24.87 10.32
C VAL A 182 -2.86 -23.39 10.23
N PRO A 183 -3.85 -22.49 10.41
CA PRO A 183 -3.60 -21.06 10.41
C PRO A 183 -2.55 -20.66 11.46
N TYR A 184 -1.65 -19.74 11.10
CA TYR A 184 -0.65 -19.23 12.04
C TYR A 184 -1.32 -18.48 13.22
N PRO A 185 -0.71 -18.40 14.42
CA PRO A 185 -1.26 -17.64 15.55
C PRO A 185 -1.65 -16.23 15.17
N ASP A 186 -2.75 -15.73 15.73
CA ASP A 186 -3.17 -14.35 15.58
C ASP A 186 -2.36 -13.40 16.50
N ARG A 187 -2.60 -12.10 16.37
CA ARG A 187 -1.92 -11.07 17.16
C ARG A 187 -2.05 -11.32 18.66
N THR A 188 -3.23 -11.69 19.14
CA THR A 188 -3.48 -11.93 20.57
C THR A 188 -2.60 -13.07 21.09
N ALA A 189 -2.56 -14.18 20.38
CA ALA A 189 -1.71 -15.32 20.73
C ALA A 189 -0.22 -14.96 20.66
N ILE A 190 0.20 -14.22 19.62
CA ILE A 190 1.60 -13.76 19.47
C ILE A 190 2.00 -12.85 20.63
N ASN A 191 1.16 -11.85 20.95
CA ASN A 191 1.40 -10.93 22.06
C ASN A 191 1.44 -11.66 23.43
N SER A 192 0.72 -12.79 23.56
CA SER A 192 0.75 -13.66 24.75
C SER A 192 1.98 -14.58 24.78
N GLY A 193 2.91 -14.48 23.84
CA GLY A 193 4.19 -15.21 23.86
C GLY A 193 4.14 -16.60 23.20
N THR A 194 3.12 -16.91 22.39
CA THR A 194 2.96 -18.23 21.75
C THR A 194 4.12 -18.60 20.81
N LEU A 195 4.85 -17.63 20.28
CA LEU A 195 5.97 -17.90 19.35
C LEU A 195 7.14 -18.60 20.03
N GLY A 196 7.37 -18.36 21.34
CA GLY A 196 8.44 -19.00 22.08
C GLY A 196 9.80 -18.83 21.41
N LYS A 197 10.47 -19.96 21.10
CA LYS A 197 11.77 -20.01 20.43
C LYS A 197 11.67 -20.00 18.89
N ASN A 198 10.47 -20.03 18.33
CA ASN A 198 10.28 -20.12 16.88
C ASN A 198 10.54 -18.78 16.16
N ALA A 199 10.52 -17.66 16.88
CA ALA A 199 10.84 -16.36 16.31
C ALA A 199 11.92 -15.65 17.14
N ASN A 200 12.92 -15.12 16.45
CA ASN A 200 13.94 -14.28 17.08
C ASN A 200 13.37 -12.88 17.28
N VAL A 201 13.64 -12.28 18.46
CA VAL A 201 13.39 -10.86 18.67
C VAL A 201 14.54 -10.09 18.04
N LEU A 202 14.24 -9.24 17.05
CA LEU A 202 15.24 -8.40 16.40
C LEU A 202 15.63 -7.23 17.30
N VAL A 203 14.63 -6.57 17.88
CA VAL A 203 14.79 -5.47 18.83
C VAL A 203 13.64 -5.47 19.83
N TRP A 204 13.83 -4.81 20.97
CA TRP A 204 12.82 -4.55 21.99
C TRP A 204 12.46 -3.08 21.96
N ALA A 205 11.24 -2.74 21.64
CA ALA A 205 10.73 -1.37 21.59
C ALA A 205 10.20 -0.90 22.96
N ASP A 206 10.08 0.40 23.10
CA ASP A 206 9.53 1.05 24.30
C ASP A 206 8.00 1.19 24.25
N ASN A 207 7.38 1.11 23.06
CA ASN A 207 5.97 1.42 22.88
C ASN A 207 5.25 0.45 21.92
N ALA A 208 4.19 -0.21 22.41
CA ALA A 208 3.41 -1.17 21.62
C ALA A 208 2.60 -0.51 20.48
N VAL A 209 2.16 0.74 20.66
CA VAL A 209 1.43 1.49 19.62
C VAL A 209 2.36 1.79 18.46
N ASP A 210 3.62 2.15 18.73
CA ASP A 210 4.60 2.43 17.68
C ASP A 210 4.99 1.18 16.91
N VAL A 211 5.16 0.04 17.60
CA VAL A 211 5.35 -1.27 16.94
C VAL A 211 4.17 -1.62 16.05
N PHE A 212 2.95 -1.42 16.54
CA PHE A 212 1.74 -1.69 15.76
C PHE A 212 1.68 -0.84 14.48
N PHE A 213 1.95 0.46 14.59
CA PHE A 213 1.97 1.33 13.41
C PHE A 213 3.13 1.01 12.47
N ALA A 214 4.31 0.63 12.98
CA ALA A 214 5.41 0.14 12.16
C ALA A 214 5.00 -1.11 11.34
N GLN A 215 4.23 -2.01 11.93
CA GLN A 215 3.70 -3.20 11.24
C GLN A 215 2.70 -2.82 10.12
N ILE A 216 1.90 -1.76 10.32
CA ILE A 216 0.98 -1.26 9.28
C ILE A 216 1.77 -0.62 8.13
N GLN A 217 2.84 0.12 8.42
CA GLN A 217 3.68 0.77 7.42
C GLN A 217 4.58 -0.23 6.66
N GLY A 218 4.86 -1.40 7.24
CA GLY A 218 5.64 -2.48 6.63
C GLY A 218 7.16 -2.32 6.74
N SER A 219 7.66 -1.13 7.04
CA SER A 219 9.08 -0.85 7.30
C SER A 219 9.22 0.18 8.41
N VAL A 220 10.36 0.19 9.10
CA VAL A 220 10.60 1.12 10.20
C VAL A 220 12.09 1.37 10.39
N THR A 221 12.47 2.63 10.62
CA THR A 221 13.79 2.98 11.13
C THR A 221 13.78 2.78 12.64
N VAL A 222 14.71 1.99 13.14
CA VAL A 222 14.93 1.77 14.58
C VAL A 222 16.08 2.64 15.03
N GLN A 223 15.88 3.47 16.04
CA GLN A 223 16.92 4.21 16.71
C GLN A 223 17.29 3.51 18.02
N LEU A 224 18.56 3.12 18.13
CA LEU A 224 19.13 2.49 19.32
C LEU A 224 19.60 3.54 20.34
N PRO A 225 19.80 3.18 21.63
CA PRO A 225 20.23 4.11 22.68
C PRO A 225 21.61 4.75 22.44
N ASP A 226 22.45 4.11 21.66
CA ASP A 226 23.78 4.59 21.24
C ASP A 226 23.74 5.46 19.97
N HIS A 227 22.54 5.87 19.56
CA HIS A 227 22.27 6.65 18.33
C HIS A 227 22.54 5.90 17.02
N GLN A 228 22.89 4.62 17.06
CA GLN A 228 22.93 3.81 15.85
C GLN A 228 21.51 3.57 15.34
N SER A 229 21.38 3.42 14.02
CA SER A 229 20.09 3.15 13.38
C SER A 229 20.11 1.83 12.63
N LEU A 230 19.00 1.11 12.70
CA LEU A 230 18.71 -0.08 11.91
C LEU A 230 17.49 0.19 11.05
N LEU A 231 17.49 -0.34 9.84
CA LEU A 231 16.30 -0.36 9.01
C LEU A 231 15.70 -1.77 9.06
N LEU A 232 14.45 -1.86 9.49
CA LEU A 232 13.67 -3.09 9.42
C LEU A 232 12.65 -2.99 8.29
N GLY A 233 12.58 -4.03 7.48
CA GLY A 233 11.61 -4.17 6.40
C GLY A 233 10.70 -5.37 6.59
N TYR A 234 9.63 -5.41 5.83
CA TYR A 234 8.66 -6.49 5.81
C TYR A 234 9.29 -7.83 5.43
N ALA A 235 9.09 -8.86 6.25
CA ALA A 235 9.49 -10.23 5.96
C ALA A 235 8.28 -11.11 5.59
N SER A 236 7.24 -11.09 6.41
CA SER A 236 5.99 -11.83 6.19
C SER A 236 4.88 -11.31 7.10
N THR A 237 3.67 -11.80 6.88
CA THR A 237 2.57 -11.71 7.85
C THR A 237 2.26 -13.08 8.43
N ASN A 238 1.41 -13.11 9.47
CA ASN A 238 0.84 -14.36 9.99
C ASN A 238 -0.32 -14.91 9.13
N GLY A 239 -0.65 -14.30 7.99
CA GLY A 239 -1.73 -14.73 7.10
C GLY A 239 -3.15 -14.47 7.60
N ARG A 240 -3.31 -13.81 8.76
CA ARG A 240 -4.64 -13.44 9.29
C ARG A 240 -5.17 -12.19 8.62
N ALA A 241 -6.50 -12.07 8.57
CA ALA A 241 -7.17 -10.93 7.99
C ALA A 241 -6.81 -9.64 8.74
N TYR A 242 -6.59 -8.58 7.97
CA TYR A 242 -6.34 -7.24 8.50
C TYR A 242 -7.65 -6.57 8.92
N THR A 243 -7.68 -6.01 10.13
CA THR A 243 -8.75 -5.17 10.64
C THR A 243 -8.19 -3.79 10.95
N ALA A 244 -8.73 -2.76 10.31
CA ALA A 244 -8.36 -1.37 10.62
C ALA A 244 -8.91 -0.97 11.99
N ILE A 245 -8.05 -0.73 12.98
CA ILE A 245 -8.47 -0.33 14.34
C ILE A 245 -9.24 0.99 14.36
N GLY A 246 -8.98 1.91 13.43
CA GLY A 246 -9.77 3.13 13.26
C GLY A 246 -11.25 2.83 12.96
N LYS A 247 -11.54 1.76 12.19
CA LYS A 247 -12.92 1.32 11.97
C LYS A 247 -13.57 0.81 13.27
N VAL A 248 -12.81 0.11 14.09
CA VAL A 248 -13.26 -0.37 15.41
C VAL A 248 -13.61 0.81 16.32
N LEU A 249 -12.73 1.82 16.40
CA LEU A 249 -12.96 3.02 17.22
C LEU A 249 -14.17 3.84 16.75
N ILE A 250 -14.43 3.89 15.43
CA ILE A 250 -15.66 4.51 14.89
C ILE A 250 -16.90 3.69 15.28
N GLN A 251 -16.87 2.37 15.11
CA GLN A 251 -18.00 1.49 15.47
C GLN A 251 -18.33 1.55 16.95
N ASN A 252 -17.32 1.65 17.80
CA ASN A 252 -17.47 1.83 19.25
C ASN A 252 -17.86 3.27 19.65
N LYS A 253 -18.07 4.17 18.67
CA LYS A 253 -18.41 5.59 18.89
C LYS A 253 -17.37 6.37 19.70
N VAL A 254 -16.12 5.95 19.66
CA VAL A 254 -15.00 6.57 20.39
C VAL A 254 -14.45 7.78 19.62
N ILE A 255 -14.29 7.64 18.30
CA ILE A 255 -13.83 8.72 17.41
C ILE A 255 -14.85 8.84 16.28
N ALA A 256 -15.29 10.06 15.99
CA ALA A 256 -16.18 10.33 14.86
C ALA A 256 -15.48 10.05 13.54
N LYS A 257 -16.24 9.57 12.54
CA LYS A 257 -15.70 9.15 11.22
C LYS A 257 -14.95 10.28 10.50
N GLU A 258 -15.40 11.51 10.67
CA GLU A 258 -14.80 12.73 10.09
C GLU A 258 -13.45 13.08 10.72
N ASN A 259 -13.23 12.70 11.99
CA ASN A 259 -12.05 13.01 12.76
C ASN A 259 -11.02 11.89 12.80
N ILE A 260 -11.27 10.76 12.09
CA ILE A 260 -10.38 9.61 12.13
C ILE A 260 -9.12 9.85 11.29
N SER A 261 -7.99 9.83 11.96
CA SER A 261 -6.65 9.89 11.36
C SER A 261 -5.69 9.02 12.18
N MET A 262 -4.52 8.74 11.65
CA MET A 262 -3.48 8.04 12.42
C MET A 262 -3.13 8.81 13.72
N GLN A 263 -3.05 10.12 13.64
CA GLN A 263 -2.74 10.99 14.77
C GLN A 263 -3.82 10.94 15.85
N THR A 264 -5.10 11.00 15.48
CA THR A 264 -6.20 10.94 16.47
C THR A 264 -6.31 9.56 17.10
N ILE A 265 -6.04 8.46 16.34
CA ILE A 265 -5.96 7.12 16.89
C ILE A 265 -4.82 7.02 17.92
N ARG A 266 -3.61 7.52 17.57
CA ARG A 266 -2.46 7.53 18.49
C ARG A 266 -2.75 8.32 19.76
N ALA A 267 -3.27 9.53 19.62
CA ALA A 267 -3.62 10.38 20.77
C ALA A 267 -4.64 9.69 21.70
N TRP A 268 -5.64 9.02 21.12
CA TRP A 268 -6.62 8.28 21.90
C TRP A 268 -5.97 7.11 22.66
N LEU A 269 -5.16 6.30 21.97
CA LEU A 269 -4.46 5.16 22.59
C LEU A 269 -3.48 5.61 23.69
N GLN A 270 -2.82 6.74 23.53
CA GLN A 270 -1.96 7.34 24.55
C GLN A 270 -2.74 7.78 25.80
N GLY A 271 -3.96 8.28 25.60
CA GLY A 271 -4.87 8.67 26.71
C GLY A 271 -5.57 7.50 27.41
N HIS A 272 -5.51 6.27 26.84
CA HIS A 272 -6.21 5.10 27.36
C HIS A 272 -5.29 3.87 27.38
N PRO A 273 -4.19 3.93 28.16
CA PRO A 273 -3.16 2.86 28.15
C PRO A 273 -3.72 1.48 28.54
N GLU A 274 -4.77 1.42 29.35
CA GLU A 274 -5.45 0.18 29.78
C GLU A 274 -6.20 -0.51 28.63
N GLN A 275 -6.59 0.21 27.57
CA GLN A 275 -7.34 -0.32 26.43
C GLN A 275 -6.47 -0.60 25.22
N VAL A 276 -5.18 -0.23 25.25
CA VAL A 276 -4.26 -0.38 24.12
C VAL A 276 -4.26 -1.80 23.60
N ASN A 277 -4.03 -2.79 24.45
CA ASN A 277 -3.93 -4.20 24.01
C ASN A 277 -5.25 -4.70 23.42
N ASP A 278 -6.37 -4.34 24.01
CA ASP A 278 -7.70 -4.78 23.53
C ASP A 278 -8.01 -4.21 22.15
N ILE A 279 -7.68 -2.95 21.91
CA ILE A 279 -7.87 -2.31 20.60
C ILE A 279 -6.89 -2.84 19.56
N LEU A 280 -5.59 -2.94 19.89
CA LEU A 280 -4.59 -3.45 18.94
C LEU A 280 -4.86 -4.90 18.54
N ASN A 281 -5.34 -5.73 19.47
CA ASN A 281 -5.67 -7.14 19.25
C ASN A 281 -6.92 -7.36 18.38
N GLN A 282 -7.77 -6.33 18.15
CA GLN A 282 -8.84 -6.41 17.14
C GLN A 282 -8.30 -6.61 15.72
N ASN A 283 -7.06 -6.24 15.47
CA ASN A 283 -6.36 -6.60 14.23
C ASN A 283 -5.61 -7.93 14.39
N ALA A 284 -6.20 -9.02 13.95
CA ALA A 284 -5.61 -10.36 14.01
C ALA A 284 -4.31 -10.49 13.19
N SER A 285 -4.12 -9.63 12.18
CA SER A 285 -2.92 -9.62 11.34
C SER A 285 -1.69 -9.14 12.12
N TYR A 286 -0.57 -9.82 11.94
CA TYR A 286 0.73 -9.49 12.53
C TYR A 286 1.81 -9.50 11.45
N VAL A 287 2.72 -8.51 11.47
CA VAL A 287 3.84 -8.41 10.52
C VAL A 287 5.14 -8.78 11.22
N PHE A 288 5.92 -9.63 10.59
CA PHE A 288 7.28 -10.00 10.95
C PHE A 288 8.28 -9.22 10.10
N PHE A 289 9.42 -8.87 10.68
CA PHE A 289 10.40 -8.01 10.05
C PHE A 289 11.70 -8.75 9.72
N THR A 290 12.53 -8.13 8.90
CA THR A 290 13.93 -8.50 8.66
C THR A 290 14.79 -7.24 8.71
N VAL A 291 16.06 -7.40 9.07
CA VAL A 291 17.03 -6.29 9.00
C VAL A 291 17.37 -6.05 7.53
N LEU A 292 17.25 -4.83 7.09
CA LEU A 292 17.67 -4.38 5.74
C LEU A 292 19.05 -3.73 5.83
N HIS A 293 19.87 -3.98 4.83
CA HIS A 293 21.20 -3.36 4.66
C HIS A 293 21.20 -2.28 3.57
N THR A 294 20.02 -1.69 3.31
CA THR A 294 19.80 -0.60 2.35
C THR A 294 19.56 0.70 3.10
N GLN A 295 19.74 1.84 2.43
CA GLN A 295 19.43 3.16 3.00
C GLN A 295 17.93 3.45 3.04
N ASP A 296 17.22 3.03 1.99
CA ASP A 296 15.78 3.20 1.86
C ASP A 296 15.03 1.87 2.06
N PRO A 297 13.78 1.90 2.51
CA PRO A 297 12.95 0.69 2.62
C PRO A 297 12.70 0.08 1.24
N LEU A 298 12.56 -1.25 1.21
CA LEU A 298 12.23 -1.99 0.00
C LEU A 298 10.71 -2.13 -0.13
N GLY A 299 10.18 -1.86 -1.34
CA GLY A 299 8.81 -2.18 -1.69
C GLY A 299 8.64 -3.67 -2.03
N MET A 300 7.43 -4.07 -2.41
CA MET A 300 7.14 -5.44 -2.85
C MET A 300 7.94 -5.85 -4.09
N GLU A 301 8.32 -4.91 -4.93
CA GLU A 301 9.22 -5.11 -6.07
C GLU A 301 10.68 -5.41 -5.65
N GLN A 302 10.99 -5.39 -4.34
CA GLN A 302 12.32 -5.58 -3.78
C GLN A 302 13.34 -4.53 -4.26
N VAL A 303 12.88 -3.33 -4.56
CA VAL A 303 13.71 -2.17 -4.92
C VAL A 303 13.51 -1.06 -3.89
N PRO A 304 14.54 -0.19 -3.68
CA PRO A 304 14.44 0.92 -2.75
C PRO A 304 13.37 1.92 -3.16
N LEU A 305 12.46 2.23 -2.24
CA LEU A 305 11.39 3.20 -2.47
C LEU A 305 11.94 4.62 -2.61
N THR A 306 11.22 5.46 -3.35
CA THR A 306 11.55 6.87 -3.55
C THR A 306 10.39 7.72 -3.05
N ALA A 307 10.66 8.62 -2.09
CA ALA A 307 9.64 9.49 -1.49
C ALA A 307 8.87 10.28 -2.56
N GLN A 308 7.54 10.27 -2.48
CA GLN A 308 6.62 10.91 -3.42
C GLN A 308 6.74 10.43 -4.88
N ARG A 309 7.44 9.31 -5.13
CA ARG A 309 7.60 8.70 -6.46
C ARG A 309 7.28 7.20 -6.48
N SER A 310 7.23 6.54 -5.34
CA SER A 310 6.78 5.15 -5.22
C SER A 310 5.31 5.09 -4.81
N LEU A 311 4.56 4.20 -5.44
CA LEU A 311 3.13 3.98 -5.23
C LEU A 311 2.89 2.51 -4.89
N ALA A 312 2.20 2.24 -3.78
CA ALA A 312 1.63 0.93 -3.52
C ALA A 312 0.28 0.82 -4.24
N VAL A 313 0.07 -0.29 -4.92
CA VAL A 313 -1.11 -0.59 -5.76
C VAL A 313 -1.68 -1.96 -5.46
N ASP A 314 -2.89 -2.24 -5.96
CA ASP A 314 -3.39 -3.61 -6.03
C ASP A 314 -2.77 -4.34 -7.23
N THR A 315 -1.83 -5.22 -6.95
CA THR A 315 -1.08 -5.97 -7.97
C THR A 315 -1.94 -6.95 -8.78
N HIS A 316 -3.19 -7.17 -8.36
CA HIS A 316 -4.16 -7.92 -9.16
C HIS A 316 -4.53 -7.17 -10.45
N TYR A 317 -4.50 -5.84 -10.43
CA TYR A 317 -4.86 -4.98 -11.56
C TYR A 317 -3.67 -4.23 -12.15
N ILE A 318 -2.76 -3.75 -11.31
CA ILE A 318 -1.64 -2.90 -11.73
C ILE A 318 -0.33 -3.63 -11.48
N PRO A 319 0.44 -3.95 -12.54
CA PRO A 319 1.73 -4.62 -12.39
C PRO A 319 2.77 -3.71 -11.73
N LEU A 320 3.68 -4.32 -10.96
CA LEU A 320 4.84 -3.59 -10.43
C LEU A 320 5.80 -3.21 -11.54
N GLY A 321 6.45 -2.05 -11.40
CA GLY A 321 7.34 -1.42 -12.38
C GLY A 321 6.63 -0.44 -13.32
N VAL A 322 5.29 -0.42 -13.35
CA VAL A 322 4.53 0.46 -14.26
C VAL A 322 4.55 1.90 -13.79
N PRO A 323 4.89 2.88 -14.67
CA PRO A 323 4.72 4.29 -14.37
C PRO A 323 3.22 4.69 -14.35
N VAL A 324 2.85 5.49 -13.34
CA VAL A 324 1.47 5.88 -13.05
C VAL A 324 1.38 7.40 -12.92
N TRP A 325 0.67 8.07 -13.80
CA TRP A 325 0.33 9.48 -13.63
C TRP A 325 -0.86 9.62 -12.68
N LEU A 326 -0.65 10.27 -11.54
CA LEU A 326 -1.68 10.46 -10.53
C LEU A 326 -2.14 11.91 -10.47
N LYS A 327 -3.47 12.11 -10.45
CA LYS A 327 -4.14 13.37 -10.12
C LYS A 327 -5.01 13.17 -8.88
N THR A 328 -4.67 13.88 -7.80
CA THR A 328 -5.43 13.89 -6.56
C THR A 328 -5.23 15.21 -5.81
N LYS A 329 -5.55 15.23 -4.53
CA LYS A 329 -5.23 16.32 -3.60
C LYS A 329 -4.46 15.77 -2.42
N ILE A 330 -3.74 16.63 -1.72
CA ILE A 330 -3.03 16.29 -0.50
C ILE A 330 -3.38 17.29 0.61
N PRO A 331 -3.36 16.88 1.88
CA PRO A 331 -3.56 17.80 2.97
C PRO A 331 -2.39 18.80 3.06
N GLU A 332 -2.69 20.07 3.23
CA GLU A 332 -1.71 21.08 3.59
C GLU A 332 -1.36 20.91 5.09
N GLN A 333 -0.10 21.10 5.44
CA GLN A 333 0.34 20.84 6.81
C GLN A 333 -0.40 21.67 7.86
N ARG A 334 -0.70 22.92 7.55
CA ARG A 334 -1.49 23.80 8.42
C ARG A 334 -2.14 24.91 7.59
N PRO A 335 -3.46 25.10 7.66
CA PRO A 335 -4.43 24.26 8.38
C PRO A 335 -4.73 22.95 7.63
N VAL A 336 -4.96 21.85 8.37
CA VAL A 336 -5.26 20.50 7.83
C VAL A 336 -6.49 20.49 6.89
N GLU A 337 -7.36 21.48 7.03
CA GLU A 337 -8.60 21.62 6.25
C GLU A 337 -8.36 21.99 4.78
N ARG A 338 -7.19 22.54 4.47
CA ARG A 338 -6.87 22.93 3.10
C ARG A 338 -6.24 21.77 2.33
N LEU A 339 -6.76 21.54 1.14
CA LEU A 339 -6.28 20.52 0.23
C LEU A 339 -5.56 21.17 -0.96
N LEU A 340 -4.32 20.78 -1.18
CA LEU A 340 -3.51 21.24 -2.31
C LEU A 340 -3.65 20.27 -3.48
N PRO A 341 -3.68 20.77 -4.74
CA PRO A 341 -3.59 19.91 -5.91
C PRO A 341 -2.31 19.08 -5.91
N TYR A 342 -2.41 17.80 -6.26
CA TYR A 342 -1.27 16.90 -6.37
C TYR A 342 -1.32 16.16 -7.71
N HIS A 343 -0.31 16.40 -8.53
CA HIS A 343 -0.16 15.80 -9.84
C HIS A 343 1.29 15.31 -9.94
N ARG A 344 1.49 13.99 -10.02
CA ARG A 344 2.82 13.39 -9.99
C ARG A 344 2.89 12.13 -10.85
N LEU A 345 4.03 11.95 -11.49
CA LEU A 345 4.41 10.65 -12.05
C LEU A 345 5.03 9.81 -10.94
N LEU A 346 4.43 8.67 -10.68
CA LEU A 346 4.82 7.69 -9.67
C LEU A 346 5.14 6.36 -10.36
N ILE A 347 5.89 5.50 -9.68
CA ILE A 347 6.15 4.12 -10.15
C ILE A 347 5.46 3.15 -9.19
N ALA A 348 4.73 2.19 -9.74
CA ALA A 348 4.10 1.13 -8.95
C ALA A 348 5.19 0.17 -8.46
N GLN A 349 5.64 0.31 -7.21
CA GLN A 349 6.78 -0.43 -6.64
C GLN A 349 6.44 -1.22 -5.40
N ASP A 350 5.20 -1.04 -4.91
CA ASP A 350 4.80 -1.64 -3.65
C ASP A 350 3.34 -2.10 -3.68
N THR A 351 2.93 -2.81 -2.64
CA THR A 351 1.55 -3.22 -2.39
C THR A 351 1.32 -3.33 -0.89
N GLY A 352 0.06 -3.50 -0.48
CA GLY A 352 -0.29 -3.69 0.92
C GLY A 352 -1.59 -4.45 1.10
N GLY A 353 -1.77 -5.10 2.24
CA GLY A 353 -2.97 -5.87 2.56
C GLY A 353 -4.27 -5.07 2.49
N ALA A 354 -4.20 -3.76 2.78
CA ALA A 354 -5.31 -2.82 2.70
C ALA A 354 -5.43 -2.10 1.34
N ILE A 355 -4.47 -2.31 0.42
CA ILE A 355 -4.45 -1.65 -0.88
C ILE A 355 -5.14 -2.55 -1.90
N LYS A 356 -6.47 -2.49 -1.91
CA LYS A 356 -7.34 -3.34 -2.74
C LYS A 356 -8.29 -2.51 -3.58
N GLY A 357 -8.43 -2.88 -4.84
CA GLY A 357 -9.32 -2.26 -5.83
C GLY A 357 -8.60 -1.69 -7.04
N ILE A 358 -9.36 -1.52 -8.12
CA ILE A 358 -8.86 -1.12 -9.44
C ILE A 358 -8.19 0.25 -9.39
N ILE A 359 -8.84 1.25 -8.77
CA ILE A 359 -8.30 2.62 -8.66
C ILE A 359 -8.02 2.89 -7.19
N ARG A 360 -6.92 2.29 -6.72
CA ARG A 360 -6.44 2.38 -5.35
C ARG A 360 -4.92 2.59 -5.36
N GLY A 361 -4.46 3.60 -4.65
CA GLY A 361 -3.03 3.85 -4.53
C GLY A 361 -2.68 4.36 -3.13
N ASP A 362 -1.47 4.02 -2.67
CA ASP A 362 -0.91 4.49 -1.41
C ASP A 362 0.46 5.10 -1.69
N ILE A 363 0.62 6.40 -1.45
CA ILE A 363 1.83 7.15 -1.82
C ILE A 363 2.86 6.99 -0.71
N TYR A 364 4.09 6.60 -1.06
CA TYR A 364 5.21 6.63 -0.14
C TYR A 364 5.71 8.06 0.07
N TRP A 365 5.60 8.58 1.27
CA TRP A 365 5.96 9.97 1.61
C TRP A 365 7.41 10.14 2.07
N GLY A 366 8.16 9.05 2.30
CA GLY A 366 9.50 9.10 2.88
C GLY A 366 9.46 8.98 4.41
N ALA A 367 10.36 9.67 5.10
CA ALA A 367 10.52 9.65 6.55
C ALA A 367 10.35 11.04 7.16
N GLY A 368 10.23 11.11 8.48
CA GLY A 368 10.14 12.36 9.24
C GLY A 368 8.72 12.86 9.48
N GLU A 369 8.61 13.98 10.18
CA GLU A 369 7.33 14.52 10.65
C GLU A 369 6.39 14.93 9.51
N ASP A 370 6.92 15.56 8.46
CA ASP A 370 6.14 15.98 7.30
C ASP A 370 5.55 14.77 6.55
N ALA A 371 6.34 13.71 6.40
CA ALA A 371 5.89 12.45 5.80
C ALA A 371 4.82 11.78 6.66
N ALA A 372 5.01 11.74 7.99
CA ALA A 372 4.06 11.20 8.94
C ALA A 372 2.73 11.98 8.93
N PHE A 373 2.82 13.32 8.80
CA PHE A 373 1.64 14.19 8.69
C PHE A 373 0.87 13.90 7.39
N ALA A 374 1.56 13.96 6.25
CA ALA A 374 0.95 13.75 4.94
C ALA A 374 0.30 12.34 4.85
N ALA A 375 1.04 11.30 5.23
CA ALA A 375 0.55 9.93 5.25
C ALA A 375 -0.65 9.74 6.18
N GLY A 376 -0.61 10.32 7.38
CA GLY A 376 -1.63 10.14 8.41
C GLY A 376 -2.96 10.85 8.12
N HIS A 377 -2.94 11.89 7.29
CA HIS A 377 -4.14 12.69 6.95
C HIS A 377 -4.61 12.47 5.50
N MET A 378 -3.82 11.79 4.67
CA MET A 378 -4.21 11.59 3.28
C MET A 378 -5.28 10.52 3.11
N LYS A 379 -6.47 10.93 2.68
CA LYS A 379 -7.58 10.07 2.31
C LYS A 379 -8.42 10.78 1.23
N GLN A 380 -7.91 10.81 0.01
CA GLN A 380 -8.44 11.67 -1.04
C GLN A 380 -8.92 10.87 -2.25
N ILE A 381 -9.97 11.38 -2.88
CA ILE A 381 -10.41 10.87 -4.17
C ILE A 381 -9.49 11.41 -5.25
N GLY A 382 -9.12 10.56 -6.18
CA GLY A 382 -8.27 10.90 -7.31
C GLY A 382 -8.52 9.99 -8.49
N ARG A 383 -7.73 10.18 -9.52
CA ARG A 383 -7.71 9.32 -10.71
C ARG A 383 -6.28 9.16 -11.18
N TYR A 384 -6.01 8.06 -11.87
CA TYR A 384 -4.69 7.85 -12.44
C TYR A 384 -4.75 7.27 -13.87
N TRP A 385 -3.63 7.36 -14.54
CA TRP A 385 -3.37 6.79 -15.85
C TRP A 385 -2.14 5.91 -15.77
N LEU A 386 -2.18 4.76 -16.41
CA LEU A 386 -1.01 3.93 -16.59
C LEU A 386 -0.24 4.37 -17.84
N LEU A 387 1.08 4.42 -17.74
CA LEU A 387 1.94 4.57 -18.90
C LEU A 387 2.44 3.18 -19.31
N LEU A 388 1.98 2.70 -20.46
CA LEU A 388 2.34 1.39 -20.99
C LEU A 388 3.19 1.53 -22.24
N PRO A 389 4.06 0.55 -22.59
CA PRO A 389 4.97 0.63 -23.73
C PRO A 389 4.25 0.90 -25.05
N LYS A 390 4.82 1.78 -25.90
CA LYS A 390 4.37 2.05 -27.28
C LYS A 390 4.45 0.83 -28.16
#